data_10700de1963b17fa1e05676cd1ba1951
#
_entry.id   10700de1963b17fa1e05676cd1ba1951
#
_cell.length_a   1.000
_cell.length_b   1.000
_cell.length_c   1.000
_cell.angle_alpha   90.00
_cell.angle_beta   90.00
_cell.angle_gamma   90.00
#
_symmetry.space_group_name_H-M   'P 1'
#
loop_
_entity.id
_entity.type
_entity.pdbx_description
1 polymer ?
#
loop_
_entity_poly.entity_id
_entity_poly.type
_entity_poly.pdbx_seq_one_letter_code
_entity_poly.pdbx_strand_id
1 'polypeptide(L)'
;MGWPFEEGCACTPEKMAEAGFLHTPSDNCPDIAKCFFCLKELEGWEPEDDPAGEHKSHSPKCNFITLKKKVEELTVEEFLKLEKERQKWIIKKVPDEGIHNFEEAAKVIRTAIIKLASSEQ
;
A
#
# COMPACT_ATOMS: atom_id res chain seq x y z
N MET A 1 10.27 4.86 -16.86
CA MET A 1 10.90 6.00 -16.18
C MET A 1 11.41 5.60 -14.81
N GLY A 2 12.63 6.00 -14.47
CA GLY A 2 13.20 5.76 -13.14
C GLY A 2 12.83 6.86 -12.16
N TRP A 3 13.04 6.57 -10.89
CA TRP A 3 12.85 7.56 -9.83
C TRP A 3 13.87 8.70 -10.00
N PRO A 4 13.45 9.99 -9.99
CA PRO A 4 14.35 11.09 -10.31
C PRO A 4 15.39 11.43 -9.23
N PHE A 5 15.22 10.94 -8.01
CA PHE A 5 16.13 11.24 -6.89
C PHE A 5 16.96 10.01 -6.54
N GLU A 6 18.28 10.13 -6.72
CA GLU A 6 19.23 9.04 -6.48
C GLU A 6 20.20 9.38 -5.35
N GLU A 7 21.41 8.88 -5.41
CA GLU A 7 22.43 9.10 -4.38
C GLU A 7 22.60 10.59 -4.04
N GLY A 8 22.80 10.87 -2.77
CA GLY A 8 23.00 12.22 -2.26
C GLY A 8 21.71 12.92 -1.86
N CYS A 9 20.55 12.33 -2.12
CA CYS A 9 19.25 12.88 -1.72
C CYS A 9 18.74 12.20 -0.46
N ALA A 10 17.85 12.88 0.27
CA ALA A 10 17.20 12.28 1.44
C ALA A 10 16.09 11.31 1.02
N CYS A 11 15.54 11.48 -0.19
CA CYS A 11 14.47 10.62 -0.72
C CYS A 11 14.97 9.66 -1.80
N THR A 12 16.00 8.87 -1.48
CA THR A 12 16.51 7.83 -2.38
C THR A 12 15.49 6.70 -2.51
N PRO A 13 15.59 5.84 -3.57
CA PRO A 13 14.69 4.70 -3.71
C PRO A 13 14.63 3.80 -2.48
N GLU A 14 15.77 3.56 -1.82
CA GLU A 14 15.84 2.75 -0.60
C GLU A 14 15.06 3.39 0.53
N LYS A 15 15.20 4.70 0.72
CA LYS A 15 14.49 5.43 1.77
C LYS A 15 13.00 5.53 1.49
N MET A 16 12.62 5.66 0.22
CA MET A 16 11.22 5.64 -0.19
C MET A 16 10.60 4.29 0.14
N ALA A 17 11.30 3.20 -0.16
CA ALA A 17 10.83 1.85 0.13
C ALA A 17 10.69 1.61 1.63
N GLU A 18 11.64 2.08 2.42
CA GLU A 18 11.58 1.97 3.89
C GLU A 18 10.37 2.70 4.46
N ALA A 19 9.98 3.81 3.84
CA ALA A 19 8.80 4.58 4.25
C ALA A 19 7.48 4.01 3.70
N GLY A 20 7.55 2.95 2.89
CA GLY A 20 6.38 2.27 2.35
C GLY A 20 5.91 2.77 1.01
N PHE A 21 6.69 3.59 0.32
CA PHE A 21 6.30 4.16 -0.97
C PHE A 21 6.74 3.30 -2.15
N LEU A 22 5.85 3.21 -3.13
CA LEU A 22 6.10 2.61 -4.43
C LEU A 22 6.12 3.72 -5.49
N HIS A 23 7.02 3.61 -6.45
CA HIS A 23 7.08 4.57 -7.55
C HIS A 23 5.96 4.28 -8.55
N THR A 24 5.02 5.22 -8.69
CA THR A 24 3.86 5.10 -9.58
C THR A 24 3.80 6.31 -10.51
N PRO A 25 4.77 6.44 -11.44
CA PRO A 25 4.83 7.62 -12.29
C PRO A 25 3.67 7.69 -13.28
N SER A 26 3.29 8.92 -13.64
CA SER A 26 2.35 9.18 -14.73
C SER A 26 3.08 9.97 -15.82
N ASP A 27 2.44 10.12 -16.98
CA ASP A 27 3.04 10.85 -18.11
C ASP A 27 3.42 12.29 -17.75
N ASN A 28 2.65 12.91 -16.85
CA ASN A 28 2.88 14.31 -16.45
C ASN A 28 3.64 14.46 -15.13
N CYS A 29 3.72 13.38 -14.35
CA CYS A 29 4.32 13.42 -13.01
C CYS A 29 5.22 12.21 -12.80
N PRO A 30 6.54 12.33 -13.07
CA PRO A 30 7.47 11.21 -12.92
C PRO A 30 7.81 10.88 -11.47
N ASP A 31 7.48 11.75 -10.53
CA ASP A 31 7.83 11.61 -9.11
C ASP A 31 6.66 11.23 -8.20
N ILE A 32 5.58 10.69 -8.75
CA ILE A 32 4.47 10.22 -7.93
C ILE A 32 4.89 8.95 -7.19
N ALA A 33 4.72 8.98 -5.87
CA ALA A 33 4.96 7.81 -5.01
C ALA A 33 3.68 7.52 -4.24
N LYS A 34 3.36 6.24 -4.10
CA LYS A 34 2.13 5.79 -3.44
C LYS A 34 2.48 4.82 -2.31
N CYS A 35 1.89 5.05 -1.14
CA CYS A 35 2.06 4.12 -0.03
C CYS A 35 1.31 2.82 -0.31
N PHE A 36 1.98 1.68 -0.16
CA PHE A 36 1.36 0.38 -0.37
C PHE A 36 0.30 0.05 0.69
N PHE A 37 0.33 0.74 1.83
CA PHE A 37 -0.57 0.48 2.95
C PHE A 37 -1.79 1.40 2.93
N CYS A 38 -1.58 2.72 3.04
CA CYS A 38 -2.69 3.69 3.10
C CYS A 38 -3.10 4.24 1.74
N LEU A 39 -2.38 3.89 0.69
CA LEU A 39 -2.64 4.27 -0.69
C LEU A 39 -2.56 5.78 -0.95
N LYS A 40 -1.93 6.53 -0.04
CA LYS A 40 -1.72 7.97 -0.24
C LYS A 40 -0.68 8.22 -1.31
N GLU A 41 -1.02 9.06 -2.28
CA GLU A 41 -0.10 9.46 -3.34
C GLU A 41 0.50 10.82 -3.01
N LEU A 42 1.82 10.93 -3.18
CA LEU A 42 2.54 12.18 -2.98
C LEU A 42 3.38 12.48 -4.21
N GLU A 43 3.45 13.75 -4.58
CA GLU A 43 4.25 14.24 -5.70
C GLU A 43 4.93 15.56 -5.30
N GLY A 44 5.76 16.09 -6.19
CA GLY A 44 6.47 17.32 -5.89
C GLY A 44 7.60 17.14 -4.90
N TRP A 45 8.26 15.99 -4.95
CA TRP A 45 9.38 15.67 -4.05
C TRP A 45 10.60 16.56 -4.32
N GLU A 46 11.29 16.91 -3.25
CA GLU A 46 12.55 17.64 -3.32
C GLU A 46 13.68 16.78 -2.76
N PRO A 47 14.95 17.02 -3.17
CA PRO A 47 16.08 16.18 -2.71
C PRO A 47 16.23 16.10 -1.19
N GLU A 48 15.82 17.12 -0.46
CA GLU A 48 15.94 17.20 1.00
C GLU A 48 14.75 16.57 1.73
N ASP A 49 13.70 16.17 1.03
CA ASP A 49 12.50 15.61 1.67
C ASP A 49 12.79 14.25 2.30
N ASP A 50 12.34 14.08 3.57
CA ASP A 50 12.44 12.80 4.27
C ASP A 50 11.16 12.02 3.99
N PRO A 51 11.24 10.85 3.30
CA PRO A 51 10.05 10.09 2.95
C PRO A 51 9.19 9.71 4.16
N ALA A 52 9.80 9.24 5.25
CA ALA A 52 9.05 8.87 6.45
C ALA A 52 8.35 10.08 7.07
N GLY A 53 9.04 11.23 7.13
CA GLY A 53 8.48 12.48 7.65
C GLY A 53 7.32 12.98 6.81
N GLU A 54 7.48 12.96 5.50
CA GLU A 54 6.42 13.37 4.57
C GLU A 54 5.21 12.44 4.67
N HIS A 55 5.45 11.13 4.74
CA HIS A 55 4.39 10.13 4.89
C HIS A 55 3.60 10.37 6.18
N LYS A 56 4.29 10.57 7.28
CA LYS A 56 3.65 10.82 8.58
C LYS A 56 2.87 12.14 8.58
N SER A 57 3.41 13.16 7.94
CA SER A 57 2.77 14.47 7.84
C SER A 57 1.46 14.41 7.04
N HIS A 58 1.46 13.69 5.91
CA HIS A 58 0.31 13.62 5.02
C HIS A 58 -0.67 12.49 5.35
N SER A 59 -0.21 11.46 6.07
CA SER A 59 -1.04 10.31 6.44
C SER A 59 -0.71 9.82 7.85
N PRO A 60 -0.98 10.64 8.88
CA PRO A 60 -0.60 10.33 10.26
C PRO A 60 -1.32 9.10 10.84
N LYS A 61 -2.40 8.66 10.22
CA LYS A 61 -3.16 7.49 10.66
C LYS A 61 -2.75 6.19 9.98
N CYS A 62 -1.78 6.24 9.05
CA CYS A 62 -1.31 5.04 8.39
C CYS A 62 -0.64 4.11 9.39
N ASN A 63 -1.14 2.89 9.49
CA ASN A 63 -0.65 1.92 10.48
C ASN A 63 0.79 1.50 10.20
N PHE A 64 1.22 1.53 8.93
CA PHE A 64 2.59 1.20 8.57
C PHE A 64 3.58 2.25 9.09
N ILE A 65 3.31 3.55 8.86
CA ILE A 65 4.24 4.61 9.26
C ILE A 65 4.27 4.81 10.78
N THR A 66 3.23 4.37 11.47
CA THR A 66 3.15 4.48 12.93
C THR A 66 3.71 3.26 13.65
N LEU A 67 4.24 2.26 12.91
CA LEU A 67 4.88 1.10 13.52
C LEU A 67 6.07 1.52 14.37
N LYS A 68 6.19 0.93 15.56
CA LYS A 68 7.31 1.17 16.46
C LYS A 68 8.47 0.20 16.22
N LYS A 69 8.23 -0.85 15.44
CA LYS A 69 9.22 -1.88 15.10
C LYS A 69 9.45 -1.92 13.59
N LYS A 70 10.61 -2.43 13.19
CA LYS A 70 10.86 -2.70 11.78
C LYS A 70 10.02 -3.92 11.35
N VAL A 71 9.67 -3.96 10.05
CA VAL A 71 8.85 -5.06 9.51
C VAL A 71 9.50 -6.42 9.79
N GLU A 72 10.84 -6.50 9.70
CA GLU A 72 11.58 -7.74 9.96
C GLU A 72 11.48 -8.22 11.41
N GLU A 73 11.12 -7.31 12.33
CA GLU A 73 11.00 -7.62 13.76
C GLU A 73 9.58 -8.03 14.18
N LEU A 74 8.63 -7.98 13.24
CA LEU A 74 7.24 -8.30 13.54
C LEU A 74 7.05 -9.81 13.70
N THR A 75 6.21 -10.19 14.68
CA THR A 75 5.76 -11.58 14.79
C THR A 75 4.71 -11.85 13.71
N VAL A 76 4.42 -13.13 13.44
CA VAL A 76 3.37 -13.51 12.48
C VAL A 76 2.03 -12.90 12.87
N GLU A 77 1.69 -12.92 14.15
CA GLU A 77 0.44 -12.36 14.66
C GLU A 77 0.38 -10.85 14.42
N GLU A 78 1.46 -10.13 14.70
CA GLU A 78 1.55 -8.68 14.46
C GLU A 78 1.45 -8.36 12.97
N PHE A 79 2.10 -9.15 12.14
CA PHE A 79 2.06 -9.00 10.68
C PHE A 79 0.63 -9.21 10.16
N LEU A 80 -0.07 -10.24 10.64
CA LEU A 80 -1.46 -10.51 10.22
C LEU A 80 -2.41 -9.41 10.63
N LYS A 81 -2.22 -8.82 11.81
CA LYS A 81 -2.99 -7.65 12.23
C LYS A 81 -2.76 -6.46 11.32
N LEU A 82 -1.50 -6.23 10.95
CA LEU A 82 -1.13 -5.15 10.05
C LEU A 82 -1.76 -5.34 8.67
N GLU A 83 -1.72 -6.56 8.15
CA GLU A 83 -2.32 -6.90 6.85
C GLU A 83 -3.84 -6.70 6.86
N LYS A 84 -4.50 -7.03 7.97
CA LYS A 84 -5.93 -6.79 8.15
C LYS A 84 -6.26 -5.30 8.08
N GLU A 85 -5.45 -4.46 8.72
CA GLU A 85 -5.63 -3.00 8.67
C GLU A 85 -5.38 -2.48 7.25
N ARG A 86 -4.40 -3.04 6.54
CA ARG A 86 -4.11 -2.69 5.15
C ARG A 86 -5.33 -2.98 4.26
N GLN A 87 -5.97 -4.13 4.44
CA GLN A 87 -7.17 -4.48 3.67
C GLN A 87 -8.30 -3.48 3.92
N LYS A 88 -8.45 -2.99 5.14
CA LYS A 88 -9.44 -1.96 5.46
C LYS A 88 -9.16 -0.66 4.70
N TRP A 89 -7.90 -0.25 4.59
CA TRP A 89 -7.51 0.94 3.82
C TRP A 89 -7.84 0.77 2.34
N ILE A 90 -7.56 -0.39 1.78
CA ILE A 90 -7.84 -0.70 0.38
C ILE A 90 -9.34 -0.61 0.11
N ILE A 91 -10.15 -1.20 0.98
CA ILE A 91 -11.62 -1.20 0.84
C ILE A 91 -12.18 0.22 0.89
N LYS A 92 -11.66 1.08 1.78
CA LYS A 92 -12.09 2.47 1.89
C LYS A 92 -11.81 3.29 0.62
N LYS A 93 -10.78 2.92 -0.14
CA LYS A 93 -10.40 3.62 -1.37
C LYS A 93 -11.15 3.13 -2.59
N VAL A 94 -11.81 1.98 -2.51
CA VAL A 94 -12.58 1.42 -3.62
C VAL A 94 -13.93 2.17 -3.70
N PRO A 95 -14.35 2.65 -4.90
CA PRO A 95 -15.68 3.25 -5.07
C PRO A 95 -16.78 2.25 -4.74
N ASP A 96 -17.96 2.74 -4.34
CA ASP A 96 -19.10 1.89 -4.02
C ASP A 96 -19.41 0.85 -5.12
N GLU A 97 -19.33 1.28 -6.37
CA GLU A 97 -19.49 0.41 -7.52
C GLU A 97 -18.45 -0.72 -7.54
N GLY A 98 -17.18 -0.38 -7.24
CA GLY A 98 -16.11 -1.36 -7.17
C GLY A 98 -16.30 -2.36 -6.04
N ILE A 99 -16.82 -1.91 -4.90
CA ILE A 99 -17.13 -2.78 -3.76
C ILE A 99 -18.22 -3.79 -4.17
N HIS A 100 -19.26 -3.31 -4.84
CA HIS A 100 -20.35 -4.17 -5.32
C HIS A 100 -19.82 -5.24 -6.28
N ASN A 101 -18.99 -4.85 -7.24
CA ASN A 101 -18.37 -5.76 -8.20
C ASN A 101 -17.49 -6.79 -7.51
N PHE A 102 -16.76 -6.38 -6.48
CA PHE A 102 -15.93 -7.29 -5.68
C PHE A 102 -16.78 -8.32 -4.95
N GLU A 103 -17.89 -7.91 -4.34
CA GLU A 103 -18.81 -8.79 -3.64
C GLU A 103 -19.42 -9.82 -4.58
N GLU A 104 -19.82 -9.42 -5.79
CA GLU A 104 -20.36 -10.32 -6.81
C GLU A 104 -19.32 -11.34 -7.26
N ALA A 105 -18.08 -10.89 -7.50
CA ALA A 105 -16.98 -11.79 -7.85
C ALA A 105 -16.70 -12.80 -6.74
N ALA A 106 -16.74 -12.36 -5.48
CA ALA A 106 -16.51 -13.23 -4.33
C ALA A 106 -17.60 -14.31 -4.24
N LYS A 107 -18.85 -13.96 -4.54
CA LYS A 107 -19.96 -14.92 -4.56
C LYS A 107 -19.77 -15.99 -5.64
N VAL A 108 -19.35 -15.59 -6.83
CA VAL A 108 -19.09 -16.51 -7.93
C VAL A 108 -17.99 -17.48 -7.58
N ILE A 109 -16.89 -16.99 -7.01
CA ILE A 109 -15.75 -17.82 -6.59
C ILE A 109 -16.17 -18.82 -5.52
N ARG A 110 -16.95 -18.38 -4.54
CA ARG A 110 -17.44 -19.23 -3.45
C ARG A 110 -18.32 -20.36 -4.01
N THR A 111 -19.24 -20.04 -4.93
CA THR A 111 -20.09 -21.02 -5.58
C THR A 111 -19.29 -22.04 -6.37
N ALA A 112 -18.27 -21.60 -7.09
CA ALA A 112 -17.38 -22.49 -7.85
C ALA A 112 -16.62 -23.46 -6.94
N ILE A 113 -16.12 -22.97 -5.80
CA ILE A 113 -15.43 -23.78 -4.82
C ILE A 113 -16.35 -24.86 -4.24
N ILE A 114 -17.60 -24.50 -3.91
CA ILE A 114 -18.59 -25.43 -3.37
C ILE A 114 -18.89 -26.52 -4.39
N LYS A 115 -19.06 -26.18 -5.65
CA LYS A 115 -19.32 -27.15 -6.74
C LYS A 115 -18.14 -28.13 -6.89
N LEU A 116 -16.91 -27.64 -6.86
CA LEU A 116 -15.73 -28.47 -6.97
C LEU A 116 -15.63 -29.45 -5.79
N ALA A 117 -15.90 -28.98 -4.58
CA ALA A 117 -15.89 -29.83 -3.39
C ALA A 117 -16.97 -30.92 -3.47
N SER A 118 -18.16 -30.57 -4.01
CA SER A 118 -19.24 -31.54 -4.19
C SER A 118 -18.92 -32.59 -5.25
N SER A 119 -18.20 -32.22 -6.31
CA SER A 119 -17.87 -33.14 -7.41
C SER A 119 -16.79 -34.15 -7.02
N GLU A 120 -16.01 -33.89 -5.98
CA GLU A 120 -14.96 -34.81 -5.49
C GLU A 120 -15.52 -35.92 -4.60
N GLN A 121 -16.79 -35.82 -4.25
CA GLN A 121 -17.48 -36.86 -3.48
C GLN A 121 -18.16 -37.85 -4.41
#